data_b1f035a033721a24d54e1c7913472a66
#
_entry.id   b1f035a033721a24d54e1c7913472a66
#
_cell.length_a   1.000
_cell.length_b   1.000
_cell.length_c   1.000
_cell.angle_alpha   90.00
_cell.angle_beta   90.00
_cell.angle_gamma   90.00
#
_symmetry.space_group_name_H-M   'P 1'
#
loop_
_entity.id
_entity.type
_entity.pdbx_description
1 polymer ?
#
loop_
_entity_poly.entity_id
_entity_poly.type
_entity_poly.pdbx_seq_one_letter_code
_entity_poly.pdbx_strand_id
1 'polypeptide(L)'
;MASLTLKGIYKVYNGEVKAVNDLNLYIRDKEFVVLVGPSGCGKSTTLRMIAGLEDITQGELYIGDRLVNDVAPKDRDIAMVFQNYALYPHMTVYENMAFGLKLRKIPKTEIDRRVKEASKILDIEHLLARKPKALSGGQSQRVALGRAIVREPKVFLMDEPLSNLDAKLRVQMRTEIIKLHNRLQTTFVYVTHDQTEAMTMGSRIVVMKDGVMQQVDTPQNLYDYPDNQFVAGFMGSPQMNFIPCMITDVDGKIYADFTRGRILLNDYKKSKFKDLTKYIGRQVIMGIRPEDIHNDEEHIAKANENLVKAYVDVVENLGAYTYFYMNIEGMAITAMSDSRTQVRCDDTITVAFDVNRLHFFDYDTEETILNR
;
A
#
# COMPACT_ATOMS: atom_id res chain seq x y z
N MET A 1 0.15 -25.06 6.18
CA MET A 1 0.09 -23.72 5.65
C MET A 1 1.32 -23.56 4.79
N ALA A 2 1.46 -22.53 4.00
CA ALA A 2 2.54 -22.53 3.02
C ALA A 2 3.10 -21.11 2.79
N SER A 3 4.43 -21.03 2.61
CA SER A 3 5.11 -19.86 2.06
C SER A 3 4.82 -19.75 0.56
N LEU A 4 5.06 -18.58 -0.01
CA LEU A 4 5.06 -18.35 -1.46
C LEU A 4 6.44 -17.85 -1.90
N THR A 5 6.96 -18.42 -2.97
CA THR A 5 8.22 -17.97 -3.56
C THR A 5 8.02 -17.71 -5.05
N LEU A 6 8.24 -16.46 -5.44
CA LEU A 6 8.25 -15.99 -6.82
C LEU A 6 9.71 -15.73 -7.19
N LYS A 7 10.24 -16.41 -8.21
CA LYS A 7 11.62 -16.28 -8.66
C LYS A 7 11.68 -15.88 -10.12
N GLY A 8 12.12 -14.66 -10.39
CA GLY A 8 12.27 -14.13 -11.73
C GLY A 8 10.97 -14.23 -12.54
N ILE A 9 9.83 -13.86 -11.95
CA ILE A 9 8.52 -13.99 -12.61
C ILE A 9 8.35 -12.90 -13.64
N TYR A 10 8.03 -13.34 -14.87
CA TYR A 10 7.64 -12.46 -15.98
C TYR A 10 6.24 -12.82 -16.48
N LYS A 11 5.48 -11.78 -16.84
CA LYS A 11 4.26 -11.90 -17.64
C LYS A 11 4.32 -10.95 -18.81
N VAL A 12 4.33 -11.52 -20.01
CA VAL A 12 4.34 -10.76 -21.27
C VAL A 12 3.08 -11.12 -22.06
N TYR A 13 2.27 -10.14 -22.42
CA TYR A 13 1.09 -10.29 -23.29
C TYR A 13 1.46 -9.94 -24.72
N ASN A 14 1.00 -10.76 -25.67
CA ASN A 14 1.18 -10.56 -27.12
C ASN A 14 2.64 -10.30 -27.56
N GLY A 15 3.61 -10.78 -26.77
CA GLY A 15 5.04 -10.62 -27.08
C GLY A 15 5.63 -9.22 -26.77
N GLU A 16 4.82 -8.22 -26.39
CA GLU A 16 5.26 -6.83 -26.26
C GLU A 16 5.00 -6.24 -24.87
N VAL A 17 3.79 -6.45 -24.32
CA VAL A 17 3.38 -5.80 -23.08
C VAL A 17 3.87 -6.59 -21.87
N LYS A 18 4.89 -6.09 -21.18
CA LYS A 18 5.42 -6.66 -19.95
C LYS A 18 4.55 -6.21 -18.76
N ALA A 19 3.54 -6.99 -18.42
CA ALA A 19 2.66 -6.71 -17.28
C ALA A 19 3.31 -7.00 -15.92
N VAL A 20 4.26 -7.95 -15.87
CA VAL A 20 5.12 -8.23 -14.71
C VAL A 20 6.53 -8.48 -15.24
N ASN A 21 7.53 -7.85 -14.63
CA ASN A 21 8.90 -7.84 -15.10
C ASN A 21 9.85 -8.15 -13.93
N ASP A 22 10.50 -9.31 -13.98
CA ASP A 22 11.47 -9.80 -13.00
C ASP A 22 11.03 -9.72 -11.54
N LEU A 23 9.81 -10.18 -11.25
CA LEU A 23 9.31 -10.16 -9.88
C LEU A 23 9.94 -11.28 -9.05
N ASN A 24 10.73 -10.86 -8.05
CA ASN A 24 11.36 -11.72 -7.06
C ASN A 24 10.79 -11.43 -5.68
N LEU A 25 9.97 -12.33 -5.12
CA LEU A 25 9.28 -12.11 -3.85
C LEU A 25 9.19 -13.40 -3.05
N TYR A 26 9.58 -13.33 -1.79
CA TYR A 26 9.36 -14.38 -0.81
C TYR A 26 8.34 -13.93 0.24
N ILE A 27 7.24 -14.66 0.38
CA ILE A 27 6.18 -14.46 1.38
C ILE A 27 6.28 -15.62 2.37
N ARG A 28 6.47 -15.29 3.64
CA ARG A 28 6.59 -16.28 4.71
C ARG A 28 5.25 -16.98 4.97
N ASP A 29 5.31 -18.17 5.53
CA ASP A 29 4.10 -18.81 6.06
C ASP A 29 3.41 -17.91 7.09
N LYS A 30 2.07 -17.81 7.00
CA LYS A 30 1.21 -16.97 7.86
C LYS A 30 1.42 -15.46 7.73
N GLU A 31 2.15 -15.00 6.74
CA GLU A 31 2.35 -13.58 6.49
C GLU A 31 1.13 -12.97 5.77
N PHE A 32 0.81 -11.70 6.10
CA PHE A 32 -0.17 -10.90 5.39
C PHE A 32 0.58 -9.90 4.50
N VAL A 33 0.66 -10.18 3.21
CA VAL A 33 1.34 -9.31 2.24
C VAL A 33 0.32 -8.56 1.38
N VAL A 34 0.52 -7.24 1.24
CA VAL A 34 -0.31 -6.39 0.40
C VAL A 34 0.48 -5.97 -0.84
N LEU A 35 -0.07 -6.17 -2.02
CA LEU A 35 0.44 -5.61 -3.28
C LEU A 35 -0.29 -4.29 -3.55
N VAL A 36 0.43 -3.19 -3.68
CA VAL A 36 -0.13 -1.86 -3.90
C VAL A 36 0.58 -1.14 -5.05
N GLY A 37 -0.10 -0.21 -5.70
CA GLY A 37 0.47 0.57 -6.81
C GLY A 37 -0.63 1.12 -7.73
N PRO A 38 -0.29 1.94 -8.72
CA PRO A 38 -1.21 2.51 -9.69
C PRO A 38 -2.00 1.45 -10.47
N SER A 39 -3.10 1.85 -11.08
CA SER A 39 -3.86 0.97 -11.99
C SER A 39 -2.97 0.49 -13.13
N GLY A 40 -3.06 -0.81 -13.47
CA GLY A 40 -2.26 -1.40 -14.56
C GLY A 40 -0.82 -1.79 -14.20
N CYS A 41 -0.33 -1.57 -12.98
CA CYS A 41 1.06 -1.89 -12.60
C CYS A 41 1.36 -3.39 -12.36
N GLY A 42 0.43 -4.32 -12.67
CA GLY A 42 0.70 -5.77 -12.61
C GLY A 42 0.20 -6.50 -11.35
N LYS A 43 -0.40 -5.85 -10.36
CA LYS A 43 -0.88 -6.46 -9.09
C LYS A 43 -1.84 -7.63 -9.29
N SER A 44 -2.98 -7.38 -9.96
CA SER A 44 -3.98 -8.41 -10.22
C SER A 44 -3.46 -9.50 -11.15
N THR A 45 -2.57 -9.16 -12.09
CA THR A 45 -1.87 -10.14 -12.93
C THR A 45 -1.00 -11.07 -12.08
N THR A 46 -0.21 -10.52 -11.15
CA THR A 46 0.59 -11.30 -10.20
C THR A 46 -0.30 -12.21 -9.35
N LEU A 47 -1.40 -11.68 -8.82
CA LEU A 47 -2.34 -12.46 -8.01
C LEU A 47 -2.96 -13.60 -8.83
N ARG A 48 -3.34 -13.36 -10.09
CA ARG A 48 -3.90 -14.36 -11.00
C ARG A 48 -2.88 -15.43 -11.40
N MET A 49 -1.61 -15.07 -11.57
CA MET A 49 -0.52 -16.04 -11.77
C MET A 49 -0.36 -16.96 -10.54
N ILE A 50 -0.41 -16.41 -9.33
CA ILE A 50 -0.39 -17.22 -8.10
C ILE A 50 -1.60 -18.16 -8.06
N ALA A 51 -2.77 -17.67 -8.47
CA ALA A 51 -3.99 -18.46 -8.54
C ALA A 51 -3.97 -19.56 -9.65
N GLY A 52 -3.08 -19.45 -10.64
CA GLY A 52 -3.09 -20.30 -11.84
C GLY A 52 -4.20 -19.95 -12.82
N LEU A 53 -4.76 -18.74 -12.71
CA LEU A 53 -5.74 -18.18 -13.65
C LEU A 53 -5.08 -17.42 -14.79
N GLU A 54 -3.78 -17.24 -14.70
CA GLU A 54 -2.93 -16.60 -15.70
C GLU A 54 -1.62 -17.37 -15.78
N ASP A 55 -1.14 -17.65 -16.99
CA ASP A 55 0.11 -18.37 -17.21
C ASP A 55 1.32 -17.48 -16.94
N ILE A 56 2.36 -18.05 -16.36
CA ILE A 56 3.66 -17.43 -16.16
C ILE A 56 4.45 -17.54 -17.46
N THR A 57 4.98 -16.42 -17.99
CA THR A 57 5.78 -16.44 -19.21
C THR A 57 7.20 -16.98 -18.95
N GLN A 58 7.82 -16.55 -17.84
CA GLN A 58 9.14 -17.00 -17.38
C GLN A 58 9.20 -16.96 -15.85
N GLY A 59 10.13 -17.73 -15.28
CA GLY A 59 10.34 -17.80 -13.83
C GLY A 59 9.63 -18.97 -13.18
N GLU A 60 9.76 -19.08 -11.87
CA GLU A 60 9.27 -20.20 -11.07
C GLU A 60 8.41 -19.71 -9.91
N LEU A 61 7.23 -20.32 -9.74
CA LEU A 61 6.32 -20.08 -8.63
C LEU A 61 6.22 -21.32 -7.74
N TYR A 62 6.49 -21.13 -6.45
CA TYR A 62 6.35 -22.20 -5.46
C TYR A 62 5.27 -21.86 -4.42
N ILE A 63 4.50 -22.87 -4.02
CA ILE A 63 3.61 -22.84 -2.84
C ILE A 63 4.15 -23.90 -1.87
N GLY A 64 4.77 -23.42 -0.76
CA GLY A 64 5.65 -24.27 0.04
C GLY A 64 6.84 -24.72 -0.80
N ASP A 65 7.12 -26.02 -0.79
CA ASP A 65 8.23 -26.61 -1.57
C ASP A 65 7.79 -27.08 -2.97
N ARG A 66 6.51 -26.90 -3.33
CA ARG A 66 5.95 -27.38 -4.59
C ARG A 66 6.01 -26.33 -5.67
N LEU A 67 6.69 -26.60 -6.79
CA LEU A 67 6.60 -25.83 -8.03
C LEU A 67 5.17 -25.97 -8.60
N VAL A 68 4.51 -24.84 -8.91
CA VAL A 68 3.10 -24.82 -9.31
C VAL A 68 2.83 -24.18 -10.66
N ASN A 69 3.84 -23.89 -11.47
CA ASN A 69 3.66 -23.27 -12.78
C ASN A 69 2.58 -23.98 -13.61
N ASP A 70 2.69 -25.30 -13.75
CA ASP A 70 1.79 -26.15 -14.56
C ASP A 70 0.66 -26.81 -13.75
N VAL A 71 0.48 -26.40 -12.47
CA VAL A 71 -0.56 -26.94 -11.62
C VAL A 71 -1.87 -26.18 -11.83
N ALA A 72 -2.93 -26.90 -12.15
CA ALA A 72 -4.26 -26.31 -12.34
C ALA A 72 -4.76 -25.59 -11.08
N PRO A 73 -5.53 -24.48 -11.19
CA PRO A 73 -6.01 -23.68 -10.05
C PRO A 73 -6.68 -24.49 -8.94
N LYS A 74 -7.48 -25.49 -9.29
CA LYS A 74 -8.20 -26.36 -8.34
C LYS A 74 -7.27 -27.20 -7.43
N ASP A 75 -6.04 -27.44 -7.88
CA ASP A 75 -5.05 -28.31 -7.24
C ASP A 75 -3.90 -27.56 -6.54
N ARG A 76 -3.98 -26.19 -6.50
CA ARG A 76 -2.99 -25.32 -5.83
C ARG A 76 -3.26 -25.11 -4.32
N ASP A 77 -4.34 -25.66 -3.76
CA ASP A 77 -4.76 -25.46 -2.36
C ASP A 77 -4.88 -23.99 -1.94
N ILE A 78 -5.37 -23.15 -2.85
CA ILE A 78 -5.60 -21.73 -2.64
C ILE A 78 -7.10 -21.41 -2.63
N ALA A 79 -7.48 -20.28 -2.05
CA ALA A 79 -8.79 -19.68 -2.23
C ALA A 79 -8.63 -18.23 -2.68
N MET A 80 -9.48 -17.80 -3.63
CA MET A 80 -9.46 -16.44 -4.15
C MET A 80 -10.81 -15.76 -3.94
N VAL A 81 -10.76 -14.52 -3.45
CA VAL A 81 -11.88 -13.61 -3.34
C VAL A 81 -11.71 -12.55 -4.41
N PHE A 82 -12.70 -12.42 -5.30
CA PHE A 82 -12.70 -11.49 -6.42
C PHE A 82 -13.35 -10.16 -6.04
N GLN A 83 -12.99 -9.11 -6.75
CA GLN A 83 -13.52 -7.75 -6.58
C GLN A 83 -15.07 -7.68 -6.64
N ASN A 84 -15.70 -8.47 -7.49
CA ASN A 84 -17.14 -8.53 -7.67
C ASN A 84 -17.81 -9.65 -6.83
N TYR A 85 -17.08 -10.22 -5.84
CA TYR A 85 -17.49 -11.33 -4.98
C TYR A 85 -17.80 -12.64 -5.71
N ALA A 86 -18.18 -12.62 -6.98
CA ALA A 86 -18.49 -13.75 -7.86
C ALA A 86 -19.42 -14.81 -7.20
N LEU A 87 -20.46 -14.36 -6.49
CA LEU A 87 -21.46 -15.26 -5.89
C LEU A 87 -22.38 -15.83 -6.95
N TYR A 88 -22.78 -17.10 -6.79
CA TYR A 88 -23.77 -17.75 -7.64
C TYR A 88 -25.16 -17.23 -7.32
N PRO A 89 -25.82 -16.45 -8.22
CA PRO A 89 -27.03 -15.70 -7.86
C PRO A 89 -28.27 -16.58 -7.61
N HIS A 90 -28.30 -17.79 -8.18
CA HIS A 90 -29.38 -18.76 -8.01
C HIS A 90 -29.27 -19.62 -6.76
N MET A 91 -28.10 -19.66 -6.13
CA MET A 91 -27.81 -20.42 -4.90
C MET A 91 -28.03 -19.58 -3.65
N THR A 92 -28.43 -20.22 -2.55
CA THR A 92 -28.46 -19.63 -1.21
C THR A 92 -27.04 -19.33 -0.71
N VAL A 93 -26.91 -18.58 0.39
CA VAL A 93 -25.63 -18.36 1.09
C VAL A 93 -24.98 -19.69 1.47
N TYR A 94 -25.76 -20.60 2.09
CA TYR A 94 -25.29 -21.93 2.41
C TYR A 94 -24.75 -22.67 1.18
N GLU A 95 -25.51 -22.68 0.10
CA GLU A 95 -25.12 -23.38 -1.14
C GLU A 95 -23.87 -22.75 -1.79
N ASN A 96 -23.75 -21.42 -1.78
CA ASN A 96 -22.54 -20.73 -2.23
C ASN A 96 -21.31 -21.18 -1.45
N MET A 97 -21.40 -21.23 -0.11
CA MET A 97 -20.29 -21.68 0.73
C MET A 97 -20.00 -23.17 0.52
N ALA A 98 -21.02 -24.02 0.44
CA ALA A 98 -20.89 -25.47 0.33
C ALA A 98 -20.42 -25.94 -1.06
N PHE A 99 -20.57 -25.13 -2.11
CA PHE A 99 -20.38 -25.54 -3.51
C PHE A 99 -19.02 -26.20 -3.78
N GLY A 100 -17.93 -25.55 -3.38
CA GLY A 100 -16.57 -26.07 -3.59
C GLY A 100 -16.30 -27.39 -2.86
N LEU A 101 -16.92 -27.58 -1.67
CA LEU A 101 -16.80 -28.82 -0.90
C LEU A 101 -17.61 -29.97 -1.53
N LYS A 102 -18.80 -29.66 -2.09
CA LYS A 102 -19.61 -30.62 -2.84
C LYS A 102 -18.85 -31.15 -4.07
N LEU A 103 -18.18 -30.25 -4.82
CA LEU A 103 -17.36 -30.66 -5.99
C LEU A 103 -16.20 -31.58 -5.60
N ARG A 104 -15.64 -31.39 -4.40
CA ARG A 104 -14.60 -32.27 -3.83
C ARG A 104 -15.16 -33.54 -3.20
N LYS A 105 -16.48 -33.79 -3.31
CA LYS A 105 -17.18 -34.96 -2.77
C LYS A 105 -17.00 -35.14 -1.25
N ILE A 106 -16.87 -34.03 -0.51
CA ILE A 106 -16.81 -34.05 0.96
C ILE A 106 -18.17 -34.53 1.52
N PRO A 107 -18.19 -35.34 2.59
CA PRO A 107 -19.45 -35.79 3.21
C PRO A 107 -20.32 -34.63 3.69
N LYS A 108 -21.66 -34.76 3.55
CA LYS A 108 -22.62 -33.70 3.89
C LYS A 108 -22.48 -33.22 5.35
N THR A 109 -22.24 -34.11 6.26
CA THR A 109 -22.05 -33.81 7.69
C THR A 109 -20.87 -32.89 7.94
N GLU A 110 -19.77 -33.11 7.22
CA GLU A 110 -18.58 -32.30 7.30
C GLU A 110 -18.78 -30.93 6.59
N ILE A 111 -19.49 -30.89 5.47
CA ILE A 111 -19.89 -29.64 4.81
C ILE A 111 -20.74 -28.80 5.78
N ASP A 112 -21.76 -29.39 6.44
CA ASP A 112 -22.61 -28.69 7.39
C ASP A 112 -21.80 -28.12 8.57
N ARG A 113 -20.84 -28.89 9.10
CA ARG A 113 -19.93 -28.46 10.17
C ARG A 113 -19.12 -27.24 9.74
N ARG A 114 -18.40 -27.34 8.60
CA ARG A 114 -17.52 -26.26 8.09
C ARG A 114 -18.29 -24.99 7.73
N VAL A 115 -19.45 -25.13 7.09
CA VAL A 115 -20.31 -23.98 6.75
C VAL A 115 -20.80 -23.28 8.01
N LYS A 116 -21.26 -24.04 9.05
CA LYS A 116 -21.67 -23.44 10.32
C LYS A 116 -20.52 -22.73 11.03
N GLU A 117 -19.35 -23.34 11.10
CA GLU A 117 -18.18 -22.71 11.71
C GLU A 117 -17.77 -21.43 11.00
N ALA A 118 -17.66 -21.44 9.66
CA ALA A 118 -17.32 -20.27 8.88
C ALA A 118 -18.41 -19.17 8.98
N SER A 119 -19.69 -19.55 9.00
CA SER A 119 -20.79 -18.59 9.13
C SER A 119 -20.81 -17.90 10.50
N LYS A 120 -20.44 -18.61 11.57
CA LYS A 120 -20.25 -18.02 12.92
C LYS A 120 -19.07 -17.06 12.97
N ILE A 121 -17.93 -17.44 12.35
CA ILE A 121 -16.75 -16.58 12.27
C ILE A 121 -17.08 -15.22 11.64
N LEU A 122 -17.95 -15.22 10.62
CA LEU A 122 -18.29 -14.07 9.79
C LEU A 122 -19.60 -13.39 10.21
N ASP A 123 -20.28 -13.89 11.26
CA ASP A 123 -21.59 -13.38 11.71
C ASP A 123 -22.66 -13.33 10.60
N ILE A 124 -22.76 -14.43 9.81
CA ILE A 124 -23.72 -14.59 8.71
C ILE A 124 -24.62 -15.83 8.85
N GLU A 125 -24.65 -16.46 10.01
CA GLU A 125 -25.47 -17.68 10.25
C GLU A 125 -26.95 -17.44 9.93
N HIS A 126 -27.46 -16.26 10.31
CA HIS A 126 -28.84 -15.82 10.06
C HIS A 126 -29.15 -15.55 8.58
N LEU A 127 -28.14 -15.54 7.71
CA LEU A 127 -28.28 -15.30 6.27
C LEU A 127 -28.22 -16.57 5.42
N LEU A 128 -27.91 -17.74 6.00
CA LEU A 128 -27.62 -18.98 5.27
C LEU A 128 -28.73 -19.42 4.29
N ALA A 129 -29.98 -19.11 4.58
CA ALA A 129 -31.14 -19.43 3.70
C ALA A 129 -31.41 -18.36 2.63
N ARG A 130 -30.76 -17.17 2.71
CA ARG A 130 -30.98 -16.08 1.76
C ARG A 130 -30.21 -16.31 0.45
N LYS A 131 -30.66 -15.66 -0.63
CA LYS A 131 -29.94 -15.58 -1.92
C LYS A 131 -29.16 -14.26 -2.03
N PRO A 132 -28.11 -14.18 -2.87
CA PRO A 132 -27.29 -12.98 -3.03
C PRO A 132 -28.08 -11.70 -3.32
N LYS A 133 -29.17 -11.76 -4.06
CA LYS A 133 -30.05 -10.61 -4.36
C LYS A 133 -30.63 -9.93 -3.09
N ALA A 134 -30.72 -10.67 -1.98
CA ALA A 134 -31.27 -10.17 -0.71
C ALA A 134 -30.19 -9.77 0.30
N LEU A 135 -28.95 -9.56 -0.16
CA LEU A 135 -27.78 -9.22 0.66
C LEU A 135 -27.31 -7.80 0.39
N SER A 136 -26.80 -7.11 1.42
CA SER A 136 -26.01 -5.90 1.24
C SER A 136 -24.62 -6.23 0.68
N GLY A 137 -23.87 -5.19 0.21
CA GLY A 137 -22.50 -5.36 -0.28
C GLY A 137 -21.58 -6.05 0.74
N GLY A 138 -21.57 -5.59 2.00
CA GLY A 138 -20.77 -6.21 3.05
C GLY A 138 -21.21 -7.62 3.42
N GLN A 139 -22.52 -7.92 3.36
CA GLN A 139 -23.01 -9.29 3.54
C GLN A 139 -22.53 -10.19 2.40
N SER A 140 -22.61 -9.73 1.15
CA SER A 140 -22.12 -10.46 -0.02
C SER A 140 -20.61 -10.74 0.08
N GLN A 141 -19.83 -9.78 0.56
CA GLN A 141 -18.41 -9.95 0.80
C GLN A 141 -18.12 -11.00 1.89
N ARG A 142 -18.83 -10.93 3.04
CA ARG A 142 -18.70 -11.96 4.08
C ARG A 142 -19.04 -13.35 3.56
N VAL A 143 -20.04 -13.47 2.68
CA VAL A 143 -20.36 -14.75 2.02
C VAL A 143 -19.22 -15.21 1.10
N ALA A 144 -18.59 -14.31 0.33
CA ALA A 144 -17.44 -14.65 -0.51
C ALA A 144 -16.24 -15.09 0.33
N LEU A 145 -15.96 -14.42 1.46
CA LEU A 145 -14.96 -14.87 2.44
C LEU A 145 -15.31 -16.24 3.02
N GLY A 146 -16.58 -16.47 3.38
CA GLY A 146 -17.06 -17.76 3.88
C GLY A 146 -16.84 -18.90 2.89
N ARG A 147 -17.13 -18.66 1.61
CA ARG A 147 -16.86 -19.61 0.52
C ARG A 147 -15.37 -19.96 0.40
N ALA A 148 -14.49 -19.01 0.71
CA ALA A 148 -13.06 -19.23 0.73
C ALA A 148 -12.60 -20.01 1.98
N ILE A 149 -13.09 -19.63 3.17
CA ILE A 149 -12.70 -20.20 4.47
C ILE A 149 -13.05 -21.69 4.57
N VAL A 150 -14.25 -22.09 4.15
CA VAL A 150 -14.71 -23.49 4.26
C VAL A 150 -13.81 -24.49 3.55
N ARG A 151 -12.98 -24.03 2.62
CA ARG A 151 -12.00 -24.85 1.87
C ARG A 151 -10.72 -25.12 2.64
N GLU A 152 -10.49 -24.39 3.75
CA GLU A 152 -9.25 -24.44 4.56
C GLU A 152 -8.00 -24.34 3.66
N PRO A 153 -7.87 -23.27 2.87
CA PRO A 153 -6.78 -23.15 1.91
C PRO A 153 -5.46 -22.88 2.60
N LYS A 154 -4.35 -23.23 1.95
CA LYS A 154 -2.99 -22.91 2.41
C LYS A 154 -2.66 -21.43 2.23
N VAL A 155 -3.25 -20.79 1.20
CA VAL A 155 -3.04 -19.37 0.86
C VAL A 155 -4.38 -18.74 0.48
N PHE A 156 -4.64 -17.56 1.03
CA PHE A 156 -5.76 -16.69 0.65
C PHE A 156 -5.28 -15.60 -0.31
N LEU A 157 -5.98 -15.46 -1.43
CA LEU A 157 -5.77 -14.44 -2.43
C LEU A 157 -6.97 -13.50 -2.46
N MET A 158 -6.76 -12.19 -2.42
CA MET A 158 -7.83 -11.19 -2.42
C MET A 158 -7.55 -10.10 -3.45
N ASP A 159 -8.39 -10.00 -4.50
CA ASP A 159 -8.27 -9.03 -5.59
C ASP A 159 -9.25 -7.88 -5.34
N GLU A 160 -8.77 -6.78 -4.76
CA GLU A 160 -9.52 -5.56 -4.42
C GLU A 160 -10.87 -5.80 -3.74
N PRO A 161 -10.96 -6.62 -2.68
CA PRO A 161 -12.25 -7.09 -2.17
C PRO A 161 -13.10 -5.99 -1.53
N LEU A 162 -12.52 -4.82 -1.18
CA LEU A 162 -13.21 -3.72 -0.50
C LEU A 162 -13.59 -2.56 -1.43
N SER A 163 -13.17 -2.58 -2.70
CA SER A 163 -13.32 -1.44 -3.63
C SER A 163 -14.78 -1.02 -3.88
N ASN A 164 -15.72 -1.97 -3.83
CA ASN A 164 -17.14 -1.74 -4.09
C ASN A 164 -17.97 -1.38 -2.83
N LEU A 165 -17.32 -1.08 -1.70
CA LEU A 165 -17.98 -0.76 -0.44
C LEU A 165 -17.91 0.76 -0.15
N ASP A 166 -18.93 1.27 0.53
CA ASP A 166 -18.90 2.61 1.12
C ASP A 166 -17.82 2.75 2.20
N ALA A 167 -17.42 3.99 2.52
CA ALA A 167 -16.31 4.28 3.42
C ALA A 167 -16.49 3.65 4.82
N LYS A 168 -17.71 3.72 5.40
CA LYS A 168 -17.98 3.19 6.74
C LYS A 168 -17.86 1.66 6.76
N LEU A 169 -18.45 1.00 5.78
CA LEU A 169 -18.42 -0.45 5.64
C LEU A 169 -17.02 -0.96 5.32
N ARG A 170 -16.24 -0.21 4.52
CA ARG A 170 -14.83 -0.52 4.21
C ARG A 170 -13.98 -0.57 5.48
N VAL A 171 -14.12 0.40 6.39
CA VAL A 171 -13.42 0.40 7.69
C VAL A 171 -13.78 -0.83 8.53
N GLN A 172 -15.07 -1.18 8.60
CA GLN A 172 -15.52 -2.36 9.33
C GLN A 172 -14.95 -3.65 8.74
N MET A 173 -15.06 -3.83 7.42
CA MET A 173 -14.58 -5.03 6.73
C MET A 173 -13.07 -5.20 6.77
N ARG A 174 -12.31 -4.10 6.74
CA ARG A 174 -10.87 -4.11 6.94
C ARG A 174 -10.49 -4.72 8.31
N THR A 175 -11.15 -4.24 9.36
CA THR A 175 -10.97 -4.80 10.71
C THR A 175 -11.34 -6.29 10.79
N GLU A 176 -12.42 -6.70 10.12
CA GLU A 176 -12.85 -8.11 10.09
C GLU A 176 -11.85 -9.00 9.34
N ILE A 177 -11.25 -8.54 8.24
CA ILE A 177 -10.22 -9.30 7.50
C ILE A 177 -8.96 -9.47 8.35
N ILE A 178 -8.53 -8.43 9.09
CA ILE A 178 -7.39 -8.52 10.02
C ILE A 178 -7.68 -9.55 11.13
N LYS A 179 -8.85 -9.49 11.76
CA LYS A 179 -9.28 -10.50 12.77
C LYS A 179 -9.31 -11.90 12.19
N LEU A 180 -9.80 -12.03 10.96
CA LEU A 180 -9.86 -13.29 10.24
C LEU A 180 -8.45 -13.87 10.01
N HIS A 181 -7.50 -13.07 9.52
CA HIS A 181 -6.11 -13.47 9.36
C HIS A 181 -5.50 -13.96 10.67
N ASN A 182 -5.68 -13.17 11.76
CA ASN A 182 -5.17 -13.51 13.09
C ASN A 182 -5.75 -14.83 13.63
N ARG A 183 -7.01 -15.14 13.27
CA ARG A 183 -7.67 -16.37 13.68
C ARG A 183 -7.25 -17.58 12.85
N LEU A 184 -7.17 -17.42 11.54
CA LEU A 184 -6.86 -18.51 10.61
C LEU A 184 -5.38 -18.86 10.57
N GLN A 185 -4.49 -17.91 10.87
CA GLN A 185 -3.05 -18.11 10.81
C GLN A 185 -2.60 -18.69 9.46
N THR A 186 -3.14 -18.16 8.37
CA THR A 186 -2.90 -18.60 7.00
C THR A 186 -2.22 -17.48 6.21
N THR A 187 -1.45 -17.80 5.19
CA THR A 187 -0.77 -16.81 4.33
C THR A 187 -1.79 -16.05 3.47
N PHE A 188 -1.77 -14.71 3.54
CA PHE A 188 -2.67 -13.82 2.79
C PHE A 188 -1.88 -13.00 1.77
N VAL A 189 -2.38 -12.93 0.54
CA VAL A 189 -1.93 -12.00 -0.48
C VAL A 189 -3.12 -11.14 -0.89
N TYR A 190 -3.01 -9.85 -0.64
CA TYR A 190 -4.08 -8.88 -0.81
C TYR A 190 -3.67 -7.83 -1.85
N VAL A 191 -4.52 -7.55 -2.81
CA VAL A 191 -4.32 -6.49 -3.81
C VAL A 191 -5.24 -5.33 -3.50
N THR A 192 -4.70 -4.13 -3.50
CA THR A 192 -5.48 -2.89 -3.39
C THR A 192 -4.78 -1.74 -4.13
N HIS A 193 -5.54 -0.69 -4.44
CA HIS A 193 -5.03 0.61 -4.82
C HIS A 193 -5.15 1.65 -3.69
N ASP A 194 -5.75 1.27 -2.55
CA ASP A 194 -5.95 2.12 -1.38
C ASP A 194 -4.76 1.98 -0.43
N GLN A 195 -4.03 3.08 -0.23
CA GLN A 195 -2.86 3.13 0.64
C GLN A 195 -3.22 2.88 2.10
N THR A 196 -4.39 3.36 2.56
CA THR A 196 -4.85 3.16 3.94
C THR A 196 -5.09 1.69 4.23
N GLU A 197 -5.65 0.94 3.25
CA GLU A 197 -5.78 -0.51 3.37
C GLU A 197 -4.41 -1.16 3.49
N ALA A 198 -3.47 -0.81 2.61
CA ALA A 198 -2.12 -1.36 2.60
C ALA A 198 -1.40 -1.11 3.94
N MET A 199 -1.40 0.14 4.40
CA MET A 199 -0.73 0.56 5.64
C MET A 199 -1.31 -0.08 6.91
N THR A 200 -2.61 -0.39 6.91
CA THR A 200 -3.29 -0.88 8.13
C THR A 200 -3.42 -2.39 8.21
N MET A 201 -3.37 -3.10 7.08
CA MET A 201 -3.64 -4.55 7.03
C MET A 201 -2.37 -5.39 6.82
N GLY A 202 -1.43 -4.89 6.02
CA GLY A 202 -0.24 -5.64 5.65
C GLY A 202 0.79 -5.72 6.78
N SER A 203 1.35 -6.90 7.02
CA SER A 203 2.60 -7.01 7.78
C SER A 203 3.79 -6.57 6.93
N ARG A 204 3.72 -6.78 5.62
CA ARG A 204 4.58 -6.20 4.60
C ARG A 204 3.76 -5.74 3.40
N ILE A 205 4.25 -4.67 2.76
CA ILE A 205 3.66 -4.10 1.55
C ILE A 205 4.67 -4.21 0.41
N VAL A 206 4.21 -4.62 -0.75
CA VAL A 206 4.96 -4.62 -2.00
C VAL A 206 4.43 -3.47 -2.85
N VAL A 207 5.25 -2.45 -3.07
CA VAL A 207 4.91 -1.33 -3.94
C VAL A 207 5.33 -1.66 -5.36
N MET A 208 4.39 -1.58 -6.31
CA MET A 208 4.61 -1.91 -7.72
C MET A 208 4.38 -0.69 -8.62
N LYS A 209 5.24 -0.54 -9.64
CA LYS A 209 5.10 0.44 -10.74
C LYS A 209 5.50 -0.22 -12.05
N ASP A 210 4.66 -0.11 -13.09
CA ASP A 210 4.95 -0.55 -14.47
C ASP A 210 5.49 -1.99 -14.56
N GLY A 211 4.87 -2.90 -13.81
CA GLY A 211 5.24 -4.31 -13.76
C GLY A 211 6.46 -4.63 -12.89
N VAL A 212 7.11 -3.65 -12.30
CA VAL A 212 8.32 -3.79 -11.47
C VAL A 212 8.01 -3.56 -10.00
N MET A 213 8.57 -4.40 -9.13
CA MET A 213 8.57 -4.18 -7.68
C MET A 213 9.55 -3.05 -7.34
N GLN A 214 9.05 -1.97 -6.76
CA GLN A 214 9.85 -0.80 -6.38
C GLN A 214 10.49 -0.96 -5.00
N GLN A 215 9.72 -1.44 -4.05
CA GLN A 215 10.18 -1.71 -2.67
C GLN A 215 9.24 -2.70 -2.00
N VAL A 216 9.77 -3.51 -1.08
CA VAL A 216 9.00 -4.38 -0.20
C VAL A 216 9.51 -4.24 1.23
N ASP A 217 8.66 -3.77 2.14
CA ASP A 217 9.03 -3.58 3.54
C ASP A 217 7.77 -3.54 4.43
N THR A 218 7.97 -3.33 5.74
CA THR A 218 6.87 -3.01 6.66
C THR A 218 6.24 -1.66 6.30
N PRO A 219 4.95 -1.43 6.64
CA PRO A 219 4.29 -0.15 6.38
C PRO A 219 5.10 1.05 6.87
N GLN A 220 5.63 1.00 8.09
CA GLN A 220 6.39 2.09 8.68
C GLN A 220 7.70 2.36 7.92
N ASN A 221 8.44 1.31 7.52
CA ASN A 221 9.68 1.48 6.77
C ASN A 221 9.46 2.07 5.38
N LEU A 222 8.37 1.69 4.68
CA LEU A 222 8.02 2.30 3.39
C LEU A 222 7.73 3.79 3.51
N TYR A 223 7.15 4.19 4.64
CA TYR A 223 6.83 5.59 4.93
C TYR A 223 8.07 6.40 5.33
N ASP A 224 8.88 5.87 6.26
CA ASP A 224 10.03 6.58 6.84
C ASP A 224 11.29 6.47 5.97
N TYR A 225 11.45 5.38 5.19
CA TYR A 225 12.66 5.07 4.42
C TYR A 225 12.32 4.60 3.00
N PRO A 226 11.70 5.45 2.18
CA PRO A 226 11.42 5.11 0.79
C PRO A 226 12.72 4.95 -0.01
N ASP A 227 12.82 3.88 -0.81
CA ASP A 227 14.02 3.61 -1.61
C ASP A 227 14.16 4.52 -2.84
N ASN A 228 13.04 5.13 -3.30
CA ASN A 228 13.03 6.06 -4.42
C ASN A 228 11.91 7.10 -4.30
N GLN A 229 11.95 8.10 -5.17
CA GLN A 229 10.98 9.20 -5.22
C GLN A 229 9.56 8.70 -5.48
N PHE A 230 9.40 7.67 -6.32
CA PHE A 230 8.07 7.10 -6.58
C PHE A 230 7.43 6.53 -5.30
N VAL A 231 8.17 5.70 -4.54
CA VAL A 231 7.65 5.14 -3.28
C VAL A 231 7.33 6.25 -2.29
N ALA A 232 8.20 7.26 -2.17
CA ALA A 232 8.01 8.40 -1.28
C ALA A 232 6.74 9.19 -1.59
N GLY A 233 6.46 9.44 -2.88
CA GLY A 233 5.26 10.15 -3.32
C GLY A 233 4.01 9.29 -3.33
N PHE A 234 4.15 7.98 -3.59
CA PHE A 234 3.04 7.06 -3.61
C PHE A 234 2.56 6.70 -2.19
N MET A 235 3.45 6.64 -1.18
CA MET A 235 3.11 6.28 0.19
C MET A 235 2.91 7.53 1.05
N GLY A 236 1.67 7.81 1.41
CA GLY A 236 1.24 8.96 2.21
C GLY A 236 0.08 9.74 1.56
N SER A 237 -0.80 10.28 2.38
CA SER A 237 -1.93 11.13 1.95
C SER A 237 -2.08 12.29 2.92
N PRO A 238 -1.77 13.51 2.48
CA PRO A 238 -1.29 13.93 1.15
C PRO A 238 0.09 13.36 0.78
N GLN A 239 0.44 13.47 -0.50
CA GLN A 239 1.74 13.05 -1.01
C GLN A 239 2.89 13.88 -0.42
N MET A 240 4.10 13.31 -0.39
CA MET A 240 5.33 14.03 -0.09
C MET A 240 5.53 15.18 -1.09
N ASN A 241 5.96 16.34 -0.59
CA ASN A 241 6.40 17.46 -1.44
C ASN A 241 7.79 17.16 -2.00
N PHE A 242 8.01 17.47 -3.27
CA PHE A 242 9.30 17.31 -3.94
C PHE A 242 9.80 18.66 -4.42
N ILE A 243 10.96 19.07 -3.95
CA ILE A 243 11.58 20.37 -4.19
C ILE A 243 12.93 20.15 -4.86
N PRO A 244 13.09 20.47 -6.15
CA PRO A 244 14.42 20.49 -6.78
C PRO A 244 15.31 21.51 -6.06
N CYS A 245 16.48 21.08 -5.62
CA CYS A 245 17.43 21.93 -4.91
C CYS A 245 18.87 21.58 -5.26
N MET A 246 19.80 22.46 -4.94
CA MET A 246 21.24 22.25 -5.09
C MET A 246 21.86 22.07 -3.71
N ILE A 247 22.69 21.06 -3.51
CA ILE A 247 23.49 20.95 -2.29
C ILE A 247 24.70 21.86 -2.41
N THR A 248 24.81 22.83 -1.50
CA THR A 248 25.93 23.80 -1.51
C THR A 248 26.73 23.76 -0.22
N ASP A 249 28.01 24.06 -0.31
CA ASP A 249 28.90 24.28 0.84
C ASP A 249 29.25 25.76 0.90
N VAL A 250 28.88 26.42 1.99
CA VAL A 250 29.19 27.80 2.27
C VAL A 250 29.88 27.89 3.64
N ASP A 251 31.18 28.13 3.63
CA ASP A 251 32.00 28.23 4.87
C ASP A 251 31.90 26.99 5.78
N GLY A 252 31.84 25.79 5.18
CA GLY A 252 31.73 24.52 5.90
C GLY A 252 30.31 24.19 6.39
N LYS A 253 29.33 25.04 6.08
CA LYS A 253 27.91 24.77 6.29
C LYS A 253 27.27 24.24 5.02
N ILE A 254 26.59 23.12 5.12
CA ILE A 254 25.92 22.48 3.98
C ILE A 254 24.47 22.91 3.92
N TYR A 255 24.04 23.39 2.77
CA TYR A 255 22.67 23.84 2.54
C TYR A 255 22.02 23.07 1.38
N ALA A 256 20.71 22.92 1.44
CA ALA A 256 19.86 22.60 0.30
C ALA A 256 19.25 23.91 -0.21
N ASP A 257 19.78 24.45 -1.31
CA ASP A 257 19.39 25.71 -1.92
C ASP A 257 18.33 25.47 -3.01
N PHE A 258 17.20 26.18 -2.91
CA PHE A 258 16.13 26.15 -3.93
C PHE A 258 15.65 27.58 -4.18
N THR A 259 15.15 27.88 -5.34
CA THR A 259 14.81 29.18 -5.97
C THR A 259 15.08 30.43 -5.13
N ARG A 260 14.46 30.60 -3.95
CA ARG A 260 14.72 31.70 -2.97
C ARG A 260 14.68 31.24 -1.52
N GLY A 261 14.82 29.95 -1.30
CA GLY A 261 14.91 29.35 0.03
C GLY A 261 16.21 28.57 0.16
N ARG A 262 16.64 28.44 1.39
CA ARG A 262 17.73 27.52 1.73
C ARG A 262 17.44 26.86 3.07
N ILE A 263 17.81 25.61 3.16
CA ILE A 263 17.71 24.84 4.39
C ILE A 263 19.11 24.41 4.82
N LEU A 264 19.51 24.80 6.01
CA LEU A 264 20.76 24.38 6.63
C LEU A 264 20.63 22.93 7.08
N LEU A 265 21.48 22.04 6.55
CA LEU A 265 21.53 20.65 6.96
C LEU A 265 22.34 20.51 8.27
N ASN A 266 21.69 20.00 9.32
CA ASN A 266 22.35 19.71 10.59
C ASN A 266 23.28 18.48 10.48
N ASP A 267 24.13 18.25 11.49
CA ASP A 267 25.09 17.14 11.48
C ASP A 267 24.42 15.77 11.40
N TYR A 268 23.27 15.60 12.04
CA TYR A 268 22.48 14.38 11.94
C TYR A 268 22.06 14.10 10.50
N LYS A 269 21.48 15.08 9.78
CA LYS A 269 21.06 14.89 8.40
C LYS A 269 22.24 14.67 7.47
N LYS A 270 23.33 15.41 7.65
CA LYS A 270 24.58 15.22 6.88
C LYS A 270 25.14 13.79 7.02
N SER A 271 25.09 13.22 8.24
CA SER A 271 25.57 11.85 8.48
C SER A 271 24.73 10.77 7.81
N LYS A 272 23.51 11.08 7.42
CA LYS A 272 22.61 10.14 6.71
C LYS A 272 22.89 10.02 5.22
N PHE A 273 23.64 10.94 4.60
CA PHE A 273 23.98 10.79 3.19
C PHE A 273 24.89 9.59 2.97
N LYS A 274 24.64 8.80 1.92
CA LYS A 274 25.51 7.69 1.47
C LYS A 274 26.89 8.21 1.09
N ASP A 275 26.95 9.34 0.38
CA ASP A 275 28.16 10.07 0.01
C ASP A 275 27.79 11.54 -0.22
N LEU A 276 27.84 12.37 0.84
CA LEU A 276 27.49 13.79 0.75
C LEU A 276 28.42 14.55 -0.21
N THR A 277 29.70 14.21 -0.25
CA THR A 277 30.70 14.93 -1.08
C THR A 277 30.41 14.81 -2.57
N LYS A 278 29.84 13.70 -2.99
CA LYS A 278 29.43 13.47 -4.39
C LYS A 278 28.32 14.44 -4.82
N TYR A 279 27.50 14.94 -3.89
CA TYR A 279 26.33 15.76 -4.19
C TYR A 279 26.54 17.26 -3.96
N ILE A 280 27.67 17.69 -3.35
CA ILE A 280 28.02 19.12 -3.25
C ILE A 280 28.18 19.72 -4.66
N GLY A 281 27.48 20.82 -4.93
CA GLY A 281 27.41 21.47 -6.22
C GLY A 281 26.52 20.77 -7.25
N ARG A 282 25.74 19.75 -6.86
CA ARG A 282 24.81 19.04 -7.74
C ARG A 282 23.35 19.29 -7.37
N GLN A 283 22.52 19.20 -8.39
CA GLN A 283 21.07 19.20 -8.22
C GLN A 283 20.59 17.86 -7.68
N VAL A 284 19.69 17.91 -6.70
CA VAL A 284 19.00 16.76 -6.09
C VAL A 284 17.53 17.12 -5.89
N ILE A 285 16.72 16.14 -5.53
CA ILE A 285 15.32 16.36 -5.14
C ILE A 285 15.21 16.21 -3.63
N MET A 286 14.84 17.29 -2.96
CA MET A 286 14.51 17.29 -1.53
C MET A 286 13.03 16.91 -1.35
N GLY A 287 12.76 15.89 -0.56
CA GLY A 287 11.42 15.46 -0.18
C GLY A 287 11.09 15.89 1.25
N ILE A 288 9.88 16.41 1.46
CA ILE A 288 9.35 16.70 2.79
C ILE A 288 7.87 16.36 2.86
N ARG A 289 7.46 15.67 3.93
CA ARG A 289 6.05 15.33 4.13
C ARG A 289 5.24 16.53 4.60
N PRO A 290 3.94 16.62 4.28
CA PRO A 290 3.07 17.72 4.70
C PRO A 290 3.04 17.94 6.22
N GLU A 291 3.09 16.89 7.02
CA GLU A 291 3.11 16.93 8.48
C GLU A 291 4.42 17.42 9.09
N ASP A 292 5.52 17.39 8.31
CA ASP A 292 6.85 17.84 8.74
C ASP A 292 7.12 19.32 8.36
N ILE A 293 6.10 20.02 7.84
CA ILE A 293 6.10 21.46 7.57
C ILE A 293 5.23 22.15 8.63
N HIS A 294 5.86 22.91 9.50
CA HIS A 294 5.22 23.48 10.68
C HIS A 294 5.02 24.99 10.56
N ASN A 295 3.89 25.50 11.03
CA ASN A 295 3.55 26.93 11.06
C ASN A 295 3.29 27.46 12.48
N ASP A 296 3.50 26.64 13.50
CA ASP A 296 3.32 27.01 14.89
C ASP A 296 4.56 27.71 15.46
N GLU A 297 4.34 28.54 16.50
CA GLU A 297 5.39 29.39 17.11
C GLU A 297 6.55 28.56 17.69
N GLU A 298 6.26 27.38 18.22
CA GLU A 298 7.26 26.53 18.86
C GLU A 298 8.29 26.01 17.85
N HIS A 299 7.84 25.50 16.71
CA HIS A 299 8.71 25.01 15.64
C HIS A 299 9.42 26.17 14.94
N ILE A 300 8.73 27.27 14.68
CA ILE A 300 9.33 28.49 14.09
C ILE A 300 10.47 29.00 14.96
N ALA A 301 10.28 29.08 16.29
CA ALA A 301 11.32 29.55 17.20
C ALA A 301 12.56 28.64 17.23
N LYS A 302 12.39 27.32 17.01
CA LYS A 302 13.48 26.34 17.00
C LYS A 302 14.20 26.23 15.65
N ALA A 303 13.54 26.64 14.57
CA ALA A 303 14.02 26.38 13.20
C ALA A 303 15.23 27.24 12.78
N ASN A 304 15.53 28.34 13.52
CA ASN A 304 16.63 29.25 13.23
C ASN A 304 16.65 29.73 11.75
N GLU A 305 17.63 29.19 10.94
CA GLU A 305 17.83 29.54 9.53
C GLU A 305 16.89 28.77 8.58
N ASN A 306 16.09 27.79 9.06
CA ASN A 306 15.28 26.89 8.23
C ASN A 306 13.81 27.35 8.11
N LEU A 307 13.63 28.66 7.94
CA LEU A 307 12.35 29.30 7.77
C LEU A 307 12.11 29.67 6.30
N VAL A 308 10.92 29.37 5.82
CA VAL A 308 10.51 29.65 4.44
C VAL A 308 9.21 30.45 4.45
N LYS A 309 9.12 31.49 3.61
CA LYS A 309 7.86 32.23 3.40
C LYS A 309 7.07 31.54 2.30
N ALA A 310 5.80 31.29 2.56
CA ALA A 310 4.87 30.66 1.65
C ALA A 310 3.58 31.49 1.54
N TYR A 311 3.06 31.63 0.33
CA TYR A 311 1.75 32.22 0.06
C TYR A 311 0.70 31.09 0.09
N VAL A 312 -0.39 31.31 0.80
CA VAL A 312 -1.45 30.28 0.98
C VAL A 312 -2.52 30.46 -0.10
N ASP A 313 -2.55 29.53 -1.04
CA ASP A 313 -3.53 29.53 -2.14
C ASP A 313 -4.89 29.00 -1.67
N VAL A 314 -4.91 27.88 -0.89
CA VAL A 314 -6.14 27.23 -0.41
C VAL A 314 -5.94 26.71 1.00
N VAL A 315 -6.99 26.79 1.82
CA VAL A 315 -7.08 26.21 3.16
C VAL A 315 -8.21 25.19 3.16
N GLU A 316 -7.91 23.93 3.45
CA GLU A 316 -8.88 22.84 3.52
C GLU A 316 -8.95 22.31 4.96
N ASN A 317 -10.05 22.65 5.66
CA ASN A 317 -10.26 22.23 7.04
C ASN A 317 -11.06 20.92 7.09
N LEU A 318 -10.42 19.84 7.59
CA LEU A 318 -11.01 18.52 7.73
C LEU A 318 -11.46 18.21 9.18
N GLY A 319 -11.51 19.23 10.04
CA GLY A 319 -11.96 19.09 11.43
C GLY A 319 -10.86 18.67 12.40
N ALA A 320 -10.18 17.57 12.17
CA ALA A 320 -9.07 17.11 13.01
C ALA A 320 -7.74 17.80 12.66
N TYR A 321 -7.56 18.15 11.40
CA TYR A 321 -6.38 18.82 10.84
C TYR A 321 -6.79 19.70 9.66
N THR A 322 -5.91 20.60 9.27
CA THR A 322 -6.08 21.52 8.16
C THR A 322 -4.94 21.34 7.17
N TYR A 323 -5.26 21.22 5.88
CA TYR A 323 -4.26 21.28 4.82
C TYR A 323 -4.13 22.71 4.31
N PHE A 324 -2.88 23.11 4.10
CA PHE A 324 -2.52 24.35 3.40
C PHE A 324 -1.91 23.97 2.06
N TYR A 325 -2.56 24.39 0.99
CA TYR A 325 -1.96 24.37 -0.34
C TYR A 325 -1.31 25.74 -0.54
N MET A 326 0.00 25.71 -0.65
CA MET A 326 0.82 26.91 -0.63
C MET A 326 1.69 26.99 -1.87
N ASN A 327 2.13 28.21 -2.16
CA ASN A 327 3.07 28.49 -3.21
C ASN A 327 4.33 29.12 -2.61
N ILE A 328 5.49 28.52 -2.89
CA ILE A 328 6.79 29.09 -2.62
C ILE A 328 7.40 29.45 -3.96
N GLU A 329 7.11 30.69 -4.43
CA GLU A 329 7.66 31.26 -5.66
C GLU A 329 7.54 30.38 -6.92
N GLY A 330 6.33 29.88 -7.15
CA GLY A 330 6.01 29.04 -8.29
C GLY A 330 6.04 27.54 -8.01
N MET A 331 6.50 27.12 -6.84
CA MET A 331 6.45 25.72 -6.40
C MET A 331 5.24 25.50 -5.50
N ALA A 332 4.36 24.58 -5.92
CA ALA A 332 3.24 24.14 -5.12
C ALA A 332 3.72 23.23 -3.98
N ILE A 333 3.35 23.54 -2.74
CA ILE A 333 3.68 22.78 -1.54
C ILE A 333 2.44 22.60 -0.68
N THR A 334 2.27 21.41 -0.14
CA THR A 334 1.19 21.11 0.81
C THR A 334 1.77 20.94 2.21
N ALA A 335 1.17 21.61 3.20
CA ALA A 335 1.46 21.38 4.61
C ALA A 335 0.20 20.89 5.33
N MET A 336 0.41 20.21 6.45
CA MET A 336 -0.66 19.75 7.35
C MET A 336 -0.41 20.33 8.74
N SER A 337 -1.45 20.94 9.31
CA SER A 337 -1.39 21.52 10.65
C SER A 337 -2.62 21.16 11.48
N ASP A 338 -2.55 21.42 12.78
CA ASP A 338 -3.70 21.32 13.69
C ASP A 338 -4.86 22.22 13.20
N SER A 339 -6.09 21.75 13.33
CA SER A 339 -7.31 22.49 12.96
C SER A 339 -7.49 23.81 13.69
N ARG A 340 -6.72 24.08 14.76
CA ARG A 340 -6.80 25.32 15.54
C ARG A 340 -6.05 26.50 14.95
N THR A 341 -5.37 26.30 13.83
CA THR A 341 -4.65 27.37 13.14
C THR A 341 -5.60 28.46 12.62
N GLN A 342 -5.15 29.72 12.63
CA GLN A 342 -5.90 30.87 12.14
C GLN A 342 -5.53 31.31 10.72
N VAL A 343 -4.71 30.51 10.03
CA VAL A 343 -4.26 30.78 8.65
C VAL A 343 -5.45 30.80 7.68
N ARG A 344 -5.47 31.80 6.79
CA ARG A 344 -6.52 31.99 5.79
C ARG A 344 -5.92 31.94 4.38
N CYS A 345 -6.80 31.78 3.40
CA CYS A 345 -6.47 31.98 2.00
C CYS A 345 -5.93 33.40 1.80
N ASP A 346 -4.98 33.57 0.90
CA ASP A 346 -4.26 34.80 0.57
C ASP A 346 -3.29 35.31 1.67
N ASP A 347 -3.13 34.59 2.77
CA ASP A 347 -2.10 34.90 3.75
C ASP A 347 -0.70 34.56 3.24
N THR A 348 0.29 35.37 3.65
CA THR A 348 1.70 34.99 3.54
C THR A 348 2.19 34.56 4.91
N ILE A 349 2.51 33.29 5.06
CA ILE A 349 2.95 32.73 6.34
C ILE A 349 4.43 32.32 6.28
N THR A 350 5.02 32.23 7.47
CA THR A 350 6.34 31.61 7.62
C THR A 350 6.15 30.19 8.10
N VAL A 351 6.84 29.25 7.45
CA VAL A 351 6.84 27.84 7.81
C VAL A 351 8.26 27.36 8.12
N ALA A 352 8.37 26.41 9.02
CA ALA A 352 9.60 25.72 9.40
C ALA A 352 9.61 24.30 8.82
N PHE A 353 10.72 23.89 8.21
CA PHE A 353 10.92 22.52 7.75
C PHE A 353 11.65 21.72 8.82
N ASP A 354 11.11 20.54 9.20
CA ASP A 354 11.85 19.61 10.07
C ASP A 354 13.00 18.95 9.29
N VAL A 355 14.21 19.47 9.51
CA VAL A 355 15.43 18.98 8.81
C VAL A 355 15.68 17.50 9.06
N ASN A 356 15.31 16.97 10.22
CA ASN A 356 15.53 15.55 10.53
C ASN A 356 14.64 14.63 9.71
N ARG A 357 13.52 15.15 9.20
CA ARG A 357 12.54 14.41 8.38
C ARG A 357 12.71 14.60 6.88
N LEU A 358 13.65 15.43 6.44
CA LEU A 358 13.93 15.60 5.01
C LEU A 358 14.39 14.30 4.38
N HIS A 359 13.94 14.07 3.15
CA HIS A 359 14.42 13.03 2.25
C HIS A 359 15.23 13.66 1.12
N PHE A 360 16.16 12.90 0.54
CA PHE A 360 16.92 13.37 -0.61
C PHE A 360 17.03 12.23 -1.63
N PHE A 361 16.75 12.58 -2.88
CA PHE A 361 16.81 11.67 -4.02
C PHE A 361 17.77 12.21 -5.08
N ASP A 362 18.46 11.32 -5.74
CA ASP A 362 19.28 11.66 -6.90
C ASP A 362 18.37 12.20 -8.01
N TYR A 363 18.79 13.28 -8.66
CA TYR A 363 17.95 13.98 -9.65
C TYR A 363 17.67 13.15 -10.90
N ASP A 364 18.64 12.33 -11.34
CA ASP A 364 18.56 11.56 -12.58
C ASP A 364 17.97 10.16 -12.37
N THR A 365 18.34 9.49 -11.27
CA THR A 365 17.93 8.10 -10.99
C THR A 365 16.67 8.00 -10.12
N GLU A 366 16.26 9.10 -9.47
CA GLU A 366 15.19 9.17 -8.48
C GLU A 366 15.40 8.26 -7.24
N GLU A 367 16.56 7.63 -7.12
CA GLU A 367 16.88 6.76 -5.96
C GLU A 367 17.23 7.59 -4.72
N THR A 368 16.94 7.06 -3.54
CA THR A 368 17.33 7.71 -2.28
C THR A 368 18.85 7.75 -2.13
N ILE A 369 19.36 8.93 -1.79
CA ILE A 369 20.79 9.16 -1.51
C ILE A 369 21.10 9.15 0.00
N LEU A 370 20.11 8.80 0.82
CA LEU A 370 20.26 8.66 2.26
C LEU A 370 20.40 7.19 2.67
N ASN A 371 21.12 6.95 3.76
CA ASN A 371 21.11 5.70 4.51
C ASN A 371 19.87 5.65 5.43
N ARG A 372 19.42 4.43 5.73
CA ARG A 372 18.32 4.18 6.68
C ARG A 372 18.70 4.52 8.12
#